data_0146c8c2405d149fd410eb2138126e1e
#
_entry.id   0146c8c2405d149fd410eb2138126e1e
#
_cell.length_a   1.000
_cell.length_b   1.000
_cell.length_c   1.000
_cell.angle_alpha   90.00
_cell.angle_beta   90.00
_cell.angle_gamma   90.00
#
_symmetry.space_group_name_H-M   'P 1'
#
loop_
_entity.id
_entity.type
_entity.pdbx_description
1 polymer ?
#
loop_
_entity_poly.entity_id
_entity_poly.type
_entity_poly.pdbx_seq_one_letter_code
_entity_poly.pdbx_strand_id
1 'polypeptide(L)'
;MAKKRKPNFLVVLIDDLRFDELGICGHPFMKTPHIDRIGHEGAMFTQAFHTTPLCSPNRASILTGQYASRHGIIDNVARDAHSHRLPNYHVILRRLGYETAHIGKWHMGNSGGPRPGYDKWVSFPGHGSIIDPILNIDGDERKYTGYITDLLNGHAVDFLKKKRDKPFALFFAHKAVHPDAFQAADGTIDFTDGGYRPAPRHADLYKGAHFPRRPNAL
;
A
#
# COMPACT_ATOMS: atom_id res chain seq x y z
N MET A 1 -1.50 38.59 9.66
CA MET A 1 -1.12 37.61 8.60
C MET A 1 -1.90 36.32 8.80
N ALA A 2 -2.67 35.85 7.80
CA ALA A 2 -3.37 34.58 7.91
C ALA A 2 -2.34 33.44 8.06
N LYS A 3 -2.52 32.60 9.06
CA LYS A 3 -1.63 31.45 9.31
C LYS A 3 -1.70 30.52 8.10
N LYS A 4 -0.61 30.36 7.35
CA LYS A 4 -0.56 29.51 6.16
C LYS A 4 -0.93 28.07 6.56
N ARG A 5 -2.00 27.54 5.97
CA ARG A 5 -2.45 26.15 6.27
C ARG A 5 -1.37 25.17 5.82
N LYS A 6 -1.01 24.25 6.69
CA LYS A 6 -0.09 23.15 6.33
C LYS A 6 -0.79 22.22 5.31
N PRO A 7 -0.06 21.69 4.31
CA PRO A 7 -0.64 20.76 3.33
C PRO A 7 -1.03 19.44 3.97
N ASN A 8 -2.02 18.76 3.39
CA ASN A 8 -2.28 17.35 3.66
C ASN A 8 -1.36 16.47 2.80
N PHE A 9 -1.04 15.29 3.30
CA PHE A 9 -0.27 14.28 2.56
C PHE A 9 -1.12 13.01 2.41
N LEU A 10 -1.28 12.59 1.17
CA LEU A 10 -1.85 11.29 0.82
C LEU A 10 -0.81 10.55 -0.04
N VAL A 11 -0.24 9.50 0.50
CA VAL A 11 0.65 8.60 -0.25
C VAL A 11 -0.12 7.33 -0.55
N VAL A 12 -0.33 7.03 -1.83
CA VAL A 12 -0.98 5.79 -2.29
C VAL A 12 0.09 4.88 -2.87
N LEU A 13 0.23 3.70 -2.29
CA LEU A 13 1.13 2.65 -2.79
C LEU A 13 0.30 1.47 -3.27
N ILE A 14 0.51 1.05 -4.52
CA ILE A 14 -0.13 -0.12 -5.12
C ILE A 14 0.92 -1.23 -5.21
N ASP A 15 0.63 -2.38 -4.60
CA ASP A 15 1.56 -3.50 -4.50
C ASP A 15 1.68 -4.24 -5.84
N ASP A 16 2.88 -4.56 -6.27
CA ASP A 16 3.22 -5.27 -7.51
C ASP A 16 2.74 -4.61 -8.82
N LEU A 17 2.28 -3.38 -8.79
CA LEU A 17 1.91 -2.65 -10.01
C LEU A 17 3.18 -2.27 -10.79
N ARG A 18 3.25 -2.69 -12.05
CA ARG A 18 4.31 -2.31 -12.96
C ARG A 18 4.11 -0.88 -13.47
N PHE A 19 5.22 -0.22 -13.79
CA PHE A 19 5.21 1.16 -14.30
C PHE A 19 4.46 1.33 -15.63
N ASP A 20 4.38 0.26 -16.44
CA ASP A 20 3.80 0.25 -17.79
C ASP A 20 2.36 -0.34 -17.83
N GLU A 21 1.70 -0.52 -16.68
CA GLU A 21 0.34 -1.07 -16.58
C GLU A 21 -0.74 -0.03 -16.32
N LEU A 22 -0.42 1.24 -16.53
CA LEU A 22 -1.38 2.34 -16.43
C LEU A 22 -1.71 2.90 -17.81
N GLY A 23 -2.93 3.43 -17.98
CA GLY A 23 -3.36 4.07 -19.23
C GLY A 23 -2.44 5.23 -19.62
N ILE A 24 -2.11 6.10 -18.67
CA ILE A 24 -1.19 7.24 -18.88
C ILE A 24 0.23 6.82 -19.29
N CYS A 25 0.62 5.58 -18.98
CA CYS A 25 1.91 5.01 -19.39
C CYS A 25 1.87 4.37 -20.80
N GLY A 26 0.75 4.52 -21.53
CA GLY A 26 0.62 4.01 -22.89
C GLY A 26 0.23 2.53 -22.99
N HIS A 27 -0.35 1.94 -21.92
CA HIS A 27 -0.83 0.57 -22.02
C HIS A 27 -1.95 0.45 -23.09
N PRO A 28 -1.91 -0.54 -24.01
CA PRO A 28 -2.75 -0.57 -25.20
C PRO A 28 -4.26 -0.70 -24.93
N PHE A 29 -4.66 -1.24 -23.76
CA PHE A 29 -6.08 -1.40 -23.42
C PHE A 29 -6.43 -1.21 -21.94
N MET A 30 -5.45 -1.14 -21.03
CA MET A 30 -5.74 -0.87 -19.61
C MET A 30 -6.33 0.53 -19.43
N LYS A 31 -7.43 0.61 -18.70
CA LYS A 31 -8.13 1.86 -18.42
C LYS A 31 -8.01 2.19 -16.95
N THR A 32 -7.25 3.22 -16.63
CA THR A 32 -7.00 3.69 -15.26
C THR A 32 -7.33 5.18 -15.11
N PRO A 33 -8.56 5.62 -15.50
CA PRO A 33 -8.87 7.04 -15.70
C PRO A 33 -8.67 7.90 -14.46
N HIS A 34 -8.90 7.37 -13.27
CA HIS A 34 -8.72 8.12 -12.02
C HIS A 34 -7.26 8.27 -11.62
N ILE A 35 -6.41 7.26 -11.90
CA ILE A 35 -4.97 7.35 -11.69
C ILE A 35 -4.36 8.25 -12.77
N ASP A 36 -4.75 8.06 -14.03
CA ASP A 36 -4.30 8.85 -15.17
C ASP A 36 -4.55 10.35 -14.95
N ARG A 37 -5.71 10.70 -14.37
CA ARG A 37 -6.03 12.08 -14.02
C ARG A 37 -5.02 12.71 -13.06
N ILE A 38 -4.49 11.96 -12.09
CA ILE A 38 -3.48 12.46 -11.16
C ILE A 38 -2.23 12.89 -11.93
N GLY A 39 -1.81 12.09 -12.91
CA GLY A 39 -0.66 12.42 -13.75
C GLY A 39 -0.93 13.59 -14.71
N HIS A 40 -2.14 13.70 -15.27
CA HIS A 40 -2.53 14.79 -16.18
C HIS A 40 -2.70 16.13 -15.46
N GLU A 41 -3.25 16.13 -14.24
CA GLU A 41 -3.47 17.34 -13.44
C GLU A 41 -2.27 17.71 -12.54
N GLY A 42 -1.28 16.81 -12.43
CA GLY A 42 -0.11 16.96 -11.57
C GLY A 42 1.20 16.77 -12.32
N ALA A 43 2.02 15.85 -11.82
CA ALA A 43 3.31 15.49 -12.41
C ALA A 43 3.51 13.98 -12.43
N MET A 44 4.02 13.45 -13.55
CA MET A 44 4.41 12.06 -13.70
C MET A 44 5.94 11.96 -13.72
N PHE A 45 6.51 11.20 -12.77
CA PHE A 45 7.95 10.94 -12.70
C PHE A 45 8.27 9.67 -13.48
N THR A 46 8.84 9.80 -14.67
CA THR A 46 9.14 8.68 -15.58
C THR A 46 10.44 7.95 -15.24
N GLN A 47 11.27 8.51 -14.36
CA GLN A 47 12.58 7.99 -13.96
C GLN A 47 12.66 7.79 -12.43
N ALA A 48 11.57 7.29 -11.82
CA ALA A 48 11.55 6.92 -10.41
C ALA A 48 11.87 5.42 -10.27
N PHE A 49 12.81 5.09 -9.39
CA PHE A 49 13.29 3.71 -9.19
C PHE A 49 13.19 3.30 -7.73
N HIS A 50 12.74 2.09 -7.49
CA HIS A 50 12.83 1.44 -6.18
C HIS A 50 14.25 0.92 -5.97
N THR A 51 14.87 1.32 -4.86
CA THR A 51 16.25 0.90 -4.53
C THR A 51 16.35 -0.57 -4.16
N THR A 52 15.28 -1.14 -3.61
CA THR A 52 15.12 -2.57 -3.33
C THR A 52 13.67 -2.94 -3.68
N PRO A 53 13.37 -3.42 -4.89
CA PRO A 53 12.01 -3.66 -5.39
C PRO A 53 11.42 -4.96 -4.83
N LEU A 54 11.31 -5.05 -3.49
CA LEU A 54 10.71 -6.14 -2.75
C LEU A 54 9.82 -5.52 -1.66
N CYS A 55 8.71 -6.17 -1.33
CA CYS A 55 7.65 -5.62 -0.47
C CYS A 55 8.17 -4.92 0.79
N SER A 56 8.76 -5.65 1.73
CA SER A 56 9.16 -5.10 3.04
C SER A 56 10.27 -4.06 2.94
N PRO A 57 11.38 -4.30 2.21
CA PRO A 57 12.45 -3.31 2.06
C PRO A 57 11.99 -2.02 1.40
N ASN A 58 11.17 -2.13 0.33
CA ASN A 58 10.67 -0.95 -0.37
C ASN A 58 9.75 -0.11 0.54
N ARG A 59 8.85 -0.74 1.29
CA ARG A 59 7.97 -0.04 2.24
C ARG A 59 8.76 0.67 3.33
N ALA A 60 9.78 0.01 3.87
CA ALA A 60 10.69 0.62 4.83
C ALA A 60 11.44 1.81 4.23
N SER A 61 11.94 1.69 3.00
CA SER A 61 12.64 2.79 2.29
C SER A 61 11.71 4.00 2.06
N ILE A 62 10.46 3.77 1.62
CA ILE A 62 9.47 4.85 1.43
C ILE A 62 9.16 5.55 2.76
N LEU A 63 8.96 4.79 3.84
CA LEU A 63 8.57 5.33 5.14
C LEU A 63 9.70 6.05 5.86
N THR A 64 10.96 5.65 5.63
CA THR A 64 12.12 6.17 6.36
C THR A 64 12.96 7.15 5.53
N GLY A 65 12.84 7.14 4.20
CA GLY A 65 13.75 7.86 3.30
C GLY A 65 15.16 7.30 3.30
N GLN A 66 15.37 6.04 3.69
CA GLN A 66 16.67 5.40 3.83
C GLN A 66 16.81 4.19 2.90
N TYR A 67 18.04 3.82 2.57
CA TYR A 67 18.35 2.56 1.88
C TYR A 67 18.20 1.35 2.82
N ALA A 68 17.94 0.17 2.24
CA ALA A 68 17.78 -1.08 2.99
C ALA A 68 18.98 -1.41 3.89
N SER A 69 20.19 -1.10 3.47
CA SER A 69 21.41 -1.22 4.26
C SER A 69 21.42 -0.36 5.53
N ARG A 70 20.67 0.73 5.56
CA ARG A 70 20.58 1.65 6.70
C ARG A 70 19.42 1.32 7.64
N HIS A 71 18.22 1.06 7.11
CA HIS A 71 17.06 0.75 7.93
C HIS A 71 16.97 -0.73 8.33
N GLY A 72 17.79 -1.63 7.76
CA GLY A 72 17.93 -3.02 8.19
C GLY A 72 16.79 -3.98 7.78
N ILE A 73 15.76 -3.51 7.05
CA ILE A 73 14.75 -4.37 6.44
C ILE A 73 15.22 -4.70 5.03
N ILE A 74 15.86 -5.86 4.86
CA ILE A 74 16.56 -6.22 3.61
C ILE A 74 15.85 -7.27 2.78
N ASP A 75 14.85 -7.94 3.36
CA ASP A 75 14.06 -9.02 2.76
C ASP A 75 12.66 -9.06 3.41
N ASN A 76 11.87 -10.10 3.10
CA ASN A 76 10.52 -10.29 3.65
C ASN A 76 10.47 -11.14 4.94
N VAL A 77 11.59 -11.48 5.53
CA VAL A 77 11.61 -12.14 6.85
C VAL A 77 10.88 -11.26 7.88
N ALA A 78 10.04 -11.88 8.70
CA ALA A 78 9.26 -11.16 9.69
C ALA A 78 10.16 -10.49 10.75
N ARG A 79 10.11 -9.16 10.80
CA ARG A 79 10.91 -8.34 11.74
C ARG A 79 10.02 -7.37 12.51
N ASP A 80 8.97 -7.89 13.17
CA ASP A 80 7.98 -7.08 13.87
C ASP A 80 8.59 -6.09 14.87
N ALA A 81 9.46 -6.58 15.76
CA ALA A 81 10.11 -5.74 16.75
C ALA A 81 11.01 -4.64 16.14
N HIS A 82 11.66 -4.95 15.02
CA HIS A 82 12.49 -3.97 14.31
C HIS A 82 11.63 -2.93 13.61
N SER A 83 10.53 -3.35 12.96
CA SER A 83 9.61 -2.46 12.26
C SER A 83 8.91 -1.47 13.19
N HIS A 84 8.72 -1.81 14.47
CA HIS A 84 8.19 -0.89 15.49
C HIS A 84 9.13 0.29 15.79
N ARG A 85 10.42 0.13 15.55
CA ARG A 85 11.44 1.14 15.85
C ARG A 85 11.88 1.94 14.63
N LEU A 86 11.31 1.67 13.44
CA LEU A 86 11.65 2.41 12.22
C LEU A 86 11.38 3.91 12.40
N PRO A 87 12.33 4.77 12.08
CA PRO A 87 12.19 6.24 12.14
C PRO A 87 11.34 6.75 10.97
N ASN A 88 10.07 6.32 10.90
CA ASN A 88 9.19 6.69 9.79
C ASN A 88 8.70 8.14 9.90
N TYR A 89 8.43 8.77 8.76
CA TYR A 89 8.06 10.19 8.71
C TYR A 89 6.71 10.49 9.38
N HIS A 90 5.82 9.52 9.58
CA HIS A 90 4.56 9.74 10.31
C HIS A 90 4.80 10.04 11.79
N VAL A 91 5.81 9.43 12.41
CA VAL A 91 6.21 9.78 13.78
C VAL A 91 6.58 11.27 13.88
N ILE A 92 7.32 11.77 12.88
CA ILE A 92 7.73 13.17 12.82
C ILE A 92 6.53 14.07 12.56
N LEU A 93 5.70 13.75 11.57
CA LEU A 93 4.51 14.54 11.21
C LEU A 93 3.51 14.61 12.38
N ARG A 94 3.31 13.51 13.11
CA ARG A 94 2.45 13.48 14.29
C ARG A 94 2.94 14.47 15.37
N ARG A 95 4.25 14.51 15.63
CA ARG A 95 4.85 15.50 16.55
C ARG A 95 4.67 16.93 16.06
N LEU A 96 4.57 17.14 14.75
CA LEU A 96 4.31 18.43 14.13
C LEU A 96 2.82 18.80 14.06
N GLY A 97 1.94 17.98 14.67
CA GLY A 97 0.50 18.26 14.82
C GLY A 97 -0.37 17.75 13.68
N TYR A 98 0.14 16.84 12.84
CA TYR A 98 -0.69 16.14 11.86
C TYR A 98 -1.50 15.03 12.50
N GLU A 99 -2.71 14.79 11.98
CA GLU A 99 -3.41 13.53 12.18
C GLU A 99 -2.85 12.49 11.21
N THR A 100 -2.34 11.38 11.73
CA THR A 100 -1.60 10.39 10.94
C THR A 100 -2.39 9.10 10.80
N ALA A 101 -2.36 8.50 9.62
CA ALA A 101 -3.03 7.23 9.37
C ALA A 101 -2.20 6.28 8.51
N HIS A 102 -2.33 4.99 8.80
CA HIS A 102 -1.94 3.89 7.92
C HIS A 102 -3.18 3.05 7.59
N ILE A 103 -3.40 2.80 6.31
CA ILE A 103 -4.48 1.93 5.84
C ILE A 103 -3.90 0.99 4.78
N GLY A 104 -3.97 -0.32 5.04
CA GLY A 104 -3.54 -1.35 4.10
C GLY A 104 -2.34 -2.18 4.56
N LYS A 105 -1.54 -2.66 3.61
CA LYS A 105 -0.43 -3.59 3.82
C LYS A 105 0.77 -2.90 4.49
N TRP A 106 1.13 -3.38 5.68
CA TRP A 106 2.38 -2.98 6.34
C TRP A 106 3.55 -3.85 5.91
N HIS A 107 3.46 -5.14 6.14
CA HIS A 107 4.34 -6.20 5.66
C HIS A 107 5.85 -6.05 6.00
N MET A 108 6.20 -5.37 7.06
CA MET A 108 7.58 -5.37 7.62
C MET A 108 7.65 -6.24 8.88
N GLY A 109 6.87 -7.31 8.89
CA GLY A 109 6.61 -8.30 9.91
C GLY A 109 5.26 -8.94 9.63
N ASN A 110 4.90 -9.97 10.38
CA ASN A 110 3.65 -10.73 10.18
C ASN A 110 2.50 -10.26 11.08
N SER A 111 2.76 -9.42 12.08
CA SER A 111 1.70 -8.85 12.93
C SER A 111 0.93 -7.76 12.18
N GLY A 112 -0.40 -7.81 12.22
CA GLY A 112 -1.30 -6.77 11.72
C GLY A 112 -1.46 -5.57 12.66
N GLY A 113 -0.96 -5.65 13.90
CA GLY A 113 -1.18 -4.67 14.95
C GLY A 113 -0.55 -3.29 14.71
N PRO A 114 -1.02 -2.26 15.44
CA PRO A 114 -0.58 -0.87 15.25
C PRO A 114 0.91 -0.66 15.42
N ARG A 115 1.43 0.33 14.70
CA ARG A 115 2.83 0.79 14.78
C ARG A 115 2.89 2.21 15.34
N PRO A 116 4.00 2.61 15.99
CA PRO A 116 4.17 3.98 16.49
C PRO A 116 4.04 5.02 15.37
N GLY A 117 3.44 6.15 15.70
CA GLY A 117 3.32 7.29 14.79
C GLY A 117 1.99 7.39 14.07
N TYR A 118 1.02 6.52 14.35
CA TYR A 118 -0.29 6.54 13.72
C TYR A 118 -1.41 6.77 14.72
N ASP A 119 -2.34 7.67 14.38
CA ASP A 119 -3.58 7.95 15.14
C ASP A 119 -4.72 7.05 14.65
N LYS A 120 -4.69 6.63 13.38
CA LYS A 120 -5.59 5.65 12.79
C LYS A 120 -4.77 4.53 12.16
N TRP A 121 -5.17 3.30 12.44
CA TRP A 121 -4.53 2.10 11.93
C TRP A 121 -5.54 1.14 11.35
N VAL A 122 -5.35 0.73 10.10
CA VAL A 122 -6.07 -0.38 9.48
C VAL A 122 -5.04 -1.20 8.71
N SER A 123 -4.79 -2.43 9.12
CA SER A 123 -3.81 -3.30 8.48
C SER A 123 -4.24 -4.76 8.58
N PHE A 124 -3.40 -5.64 8.13
CA PHE A 124 -3.63 -7.09 8.16
C PHE A 124 -2.30 -7.83 8.35
N PRO A 125 -2.32 -9.06 8.88
CA PRO A 125 -1.13 -9.89 9.03
C PRO A 125 -0.51 -10.26 7.67
N GLY A 126 0.81 -10.20 7.58
CA GLY A 126 1.60 -10.63 6.42
C GLY A 126 1.10 -10.08 5.08
N HIS A 127 0.82 -10.96 4.12
CA HIS A 127 0.26 -10.61 2.80
C HIS A 127 -1.25 -10.34 2.82
N GLY A 128 -1.97 -10.84 3.82
CA GLY A 128 -3.43 -10.77 3.89
C GLY A 128 -4.13 -11.58 2.80
N SER A 129 -5.44 -11.78 2.93
CA SER A 129 -6.29 -12.45 1.94
C SER A 129 -7.06 -11.45 1.10
N ILE A 130 -7.31 -11.78 -0.18
CA ILE A 130 -8.10 -10.92 -1.08
C ILE A 130 -9.58 -10.96 -0.71
N ILE A 131 -10.09 -12.14 -0.36
CA ILE A 131 -11.48 -12.35 0.04
C ILE A 131 -11.53 -12.63 1.54
N ASP A 132 -12.51 -12.05 2.21
CA ASP A 132 -12.79 -12.22 3.64
C ASP A 132 -11.54 -12.09 4.54
N PRO A 133 -10.81 -10.97 4.43
CA PRO A 133 -9.54 -10.79 5.12
C PRO A 133 -9.70 -10.67 6.65
N ILE A 134 -8.63 -11.03 7.35
CA ILE A 134 -8.44 -10.58 8.73
C ILE A 134 -7.90 -9.15 8.67
N LEU A 135 -8.56 -8.21 9.32
CA LEU A 135 -8.08 -6.84 9.48
C LEU A 135 -7.86 -6.53 10.95
N ASN A 136 -6.81 -5.79 11.23
CA ASN A 136 -6.56 -5.17 12.51
C ASN A 136 -6.93 -3.68 12.41
N ILE A 137 -7.94 -3.26 13.14
CA ILE A 137 -8.40 -1.87 13.18
C ILE A 137 -8.11 -1.30 14.57
N ASP A 138 -7.12 -0.42 14.66
CA ASP A 138 -6.71 0.25 15.90
C ASP A 138 -6.38 -0.72 17.05
N GLY A 139 -5.90 -1.93 16.73
CA GLY A 139 -5.55 -2.98 17.69
C GLY A 139 -6.59 -4.10 17.82
N ASP A 140 -7.80 -3.91 17.29
CA ASP A 140 -8.83 -4.93 17.24
C ASP A 140 -8.72 -5.74 15.95
N GLU A 141 -8.37 -7.02 16.10
CA GLU A 141 -8.14 -7.92 14.98
C GLU A 141 -9.29 -8.92 14.84
N ARG A 142 -9.92 -8.93 13.68
CA ARG A 142 -11.03 -9.83 13.37
C ARG A 142 -11.17 -10.10 11.88
N LYS A 143 -11.91 -11.13 11.53
CA LYS A 143 -12.29 -11.43 10.14
C LYS A 143 -13.38 -10.49 9.66
N TYR A 144 -13.23 -9.99 8.44
CA TYR A 144 -14.22 -9.16 7.74
C TYR A 144 -14.70 -9.89 6.49
N THR A 145 -15.96 -9.73 6.14
CA THR A 145 -16.53 -10.29 4.90
C THR A 145 -16.37 -9.29 3.77
N GLY A 146 -15.89 -9.75 2.62
CA GLY A 146 -15.84 -8.97 1.39
C GLY A 146 -14.47 -8.95 0.71
N TYR A 147 -14.37 -8.09 -0.31
CA TYR A 147 -13.18 -7.90 -1.13
C TYR A 147 -12.25 -6.88 -0.47
N ILE A 148 -11.01 -7.25 -0.23
CA ILE A 148 -10.07 -6.43 0.56
C ILE A 148 -9.87 -5.02 -0.02
N THR A 149 -9.84 -4.88 -1.35
CA THR A 149 -9.70 -3.57 -2.00
C THR A 149 -10.85 -2.64 -1.65
N ASP A 150 -12.09 -3.16 -1.63
CA ASP A 150 -13.27 -2.36 -1.29
C ASP A 150 -13.29 -2.00 0.20
N LEU A 151 -12.93 -2.94 1.07
CA LEU A 151 -12.84 -2.70 2.51
C LEU A 151 -11.80 -1.61 2.83
N LEU A 152 -10.60 -1.71 2.26
CA LEU A 152 -9.54 -0.72 2.46
C LEU A 152 -9.92 0.65 1.88
N ASN A 153 -10.56 0.68 0.69
CA ASN A 153 -11.09 1.90 0.10
C ASN A 153 -12.14 2.56 1.01
N GLY A 154 -13.06 1.77 1.58
CA GLY A 154 -14.05 2.29 2.53
C GLY A 154 -13.38 3.02 3.69
N HIS A 155 -12.42 2.38 4.36
CA HIS A 155 -11.67 3.00 5.47
C HIS A 155 -10.89 4.25 5.05
N ALA A 156 -10.29 4.25 3.85
CA ALA A 156 -9.55 5.41 3.34
C ALA A 156 -10.49 6.60 3.05
N VAL A 157 -11.62 6.33 2.41
CA VAL A 157 -12.63 7.35 2.10
C VAL A 157 -13.23 7.93 3.38
N ASP A 158 -13.55 7.10 4.38
CA ASP A 158 -14.06 7.55 5.67
C ASP A 158 -13.03 8.43 6.39
N PHE A 159 -11.76 8.03 6.39
CA PHE A 159 -10.69 8.86 6.93
C PHE A 159 -10.59 10.21 6.18
N LEU A 160 -10.64 10.22 4.85
CA LEU A 160 -10.52 11.44 4.05
C LEU A 160 -11.73 12.38 4.23
N LYS A 161 -12.94 11.85 4.35
CA LYS A 161 -14.19 12.63 4.54
C LYS A 161 -14.35 13.18 5.96
N LYS A 162 -13.61 12.67 6.93
CA LYS A 162 -13.68 13.14 8.32
C LYS A 162 -13.39 14.65 8.39
N LYS A 163 -14.29 15.42 9.01
CA LYS A 163 -14.02 16.83 9.32
C LYS A 163 -12.91 16.94 10.36
N ARG A 164 -11.94 17.80 10.12
CA ARG A 164 -10.79 18.00 11.00
C ARG A 164 -10.20 19.41 10.89
N ASP A 165 -9.67 19.89 12.00
CA ASP A 165 -8.96 21.18 12.07
C ASP A 165 -7.44 21.02 11.84
N LYS A 166 -6.94 19.79 11.95
CA LYS A 166 -5.53 19.47 11.76
C LYS A 166 -5.26 19.01 10.32
N PRO A 167 -4.09 19.28 9.76
CA PRO A 167 -3.65 18.61 8.54
C PRO A 167 -3.48 17.11 8.78
N PHE A 168 -3.59 16.31 7.73
CA PHE A 168 -3.39 14.86 7.85
C PHE A 168 -2.23 14.35 6.99
N ALA A 169 -1.71 13.19 7.40
CA ALA A 169 -0.81 12.36 6.61
C ALA A 169 -1.33 10.92 6.58
N LEU A 170 -1.79 10.48 5.43
CA LEU A 170 -2.29 9.12 5.20
C LEU A 170 -1.31 8.36 4.31
N PHE A 171 -0.82 7.21 4.80
CA PHE A 171 -0.17 6.19 3.99
C PHE A 171 -1.19 5.11 3.65
N PHE A 172 -1.68 5.13 2.41
CA PHE A 172 -2.66 4.19 1.88
C PHE A 172 -1.95 3.15 1.02
N ALA A 173 -1.65 2.00 1.62
CA ALA A 173 -0.84 0.95 1.03
C ALA A 173 -1.73 -0.23 0.60
N HIS A 174 -2.19 -0.21 -0.64
CA HIS A 174 -3.05 -1.25 -1.19
C HIS A 174 -2.37 -2.62 -1.22
N LYS A 175 -3.17 -3.71 -1.06
CA LYS A 175 -2.78 -5.06 -1.42
C LYS A 175 -2.83 -5.28 -2.94
N ALA A 176 -3.76 -4.64 -3.64
CA ALA A 176 -3.84 -4.73 -5.11
C ALA A 176 -2.52 -4.20 -5.75
N VAL A 177 -2.00 -4.83 -6.78
CA VAL A 177 -2.55 -5.95 -7.55
C VAL A 177 -1.92 -7.31 -7.17
N HIS A 178 -1.29 -7.41 -6.00
CA HIS A 178 -0.60 -8.61 -5.52
C HIS A 178 -1.59 -9.80 -5.43
N PRO A 179 -1.20 -11.01 -5.86
CA PRO A 179 -2.04 -12.21 -5.73
C PRO A 179 -2.25 -12.60 -4.27
N ASP A 180 -3.15 -13.55 -4.01
CA ASP A 180 -3.18 -14.23 -2.72
C ASP A 180 -1.91 -15.05 -2.54
N ALA A 181 -1.34 -14.97 -1.36
CA ALA A 181 -0.16 -15.72 -0.97
C ALA A 181 -0.12 -15.84 0.55
N PHE A 182 0.29 -16.98 1.04
CA PHE A 182 0.67 -17.16 2.44
C PHE A 182 2.17 -16.91 2.60
N GLN A 183 2.56 -16.25 3.68
CA GLN A 183 3.98 -16.04 4.01
C GLN A 183 4.26 -16.53 5.42
N ALA A 184 5.26 -17.41 5.54
CA ALA A 184 5.81 -17.83 6.81
C ALA A 184 6.71 -16.74 7.44
N ALA A 185 7.04 -16.90 8.72
CA ALA A 185 7.87 -15.93 9.45
C ALA A 185 9.31 -15.80 8.89
N ASP A 186 9.82 -16.85 8.27
CA ASP A 186 11.15 -16.90 7.62
C ASP A 186 11.17 -16.23 6.24
N GLY A 187 10.03 -15.73 5.76
CA GLY A 187 9.91 -15.10 4.46
C GLY A 187 9.53 -16.05 3.31
N THR A 188 9.40 -17.35 3.57
CA THR A 188 8.92 -18.33 2.59
C THR A 188 7.51 -17.98 2.15
N ILE A 189 7.25 -17.99 0.83
CA ILE A 189 5.96 -17.64 0.25
C ILE A 189 5.37 -18.88 -0.42
N ASP A 190 4.10 -19.18 -0.09
CA ASP A 190 3.31 -20.22 -0.69
C ASP A 190 2.15 -19.62 -1.49
N PHE A 191 2.06 -19.99 -2.76
CA PHE A 191 1.00 -19.58 -3.70
C PHE A 191 0.03 -20.72 -4.02
N THR A 192 0.09 -21.85 -3.31
CA THR A 192 -0.66 -23.09 -3.66
C THR A 192 -2.14 -22.85 -3.82
N ASP A 193 -2.74 -22.11 -2.89
CA ASP A 193 -4.16 -21.71 -2.94
C ASP A 193 -4.34 -20.27 -3.42
N GLY A 194 -3.27 -19.66 -3.88
CA GLY A 194 -3.21 -18.27 -4.24
C GLY A 194 -3.54 -18.01 -5.70
N GLY A 195 -3.71 -16.74 -6.01
CA GLY A 195 -3.92 -16.30 -7.38
C GLY A 195 -4.42 -14.87 -7.45
N TYR A 196 -4.45 -14.35 -8.67
CA TYR A 196 -5.06 -13.06 -8.95
C TYR A 196 -6.58 -13.22 -8.93
N ARG A 197 -7.23 -12.49 -8.03
CA ARG A 197 -8.69 -12.52 -7.87
C ARG A 197 -9.26 -11.13 -8.11
N PRO A 198 -9.81 -10.86 -9.30
CA PRO A 198 -10.50 -9.59 -9.56
C PRO A 198 -11.79 -9.51 -8.73
N ALA A 199 -12.23 -8.28 -8.48
CA ALA A 199 -13.59 -8.09 -7.96
C ALA A 199 -14.61 -8.68 -8.95
N PRO A 200 -15.72 -9.31 -8.48
CA PRO A 200 -16.72 -9.91 -9.37
C PRO A 200 -17.22 -9.00 -10.49
N ARG A 201 -17.38 -7.70 -10.20
CA ARG A 201 -17.76 -6.66 -11.19
C ARG A 201 -16.73 -6.43 -12.30
N HIS A 202 -15.52 -6.94 -12.16
CA HIS A 202 -14.42 -6.78 -13.13
C HIS A 202 -13.94 -8.11 -13.72
N ALA A 203 -14.56 -9.24 -13.35
CA ALA A 203 -14.10 -10.57 -13.73
C ALA A 203 -13.99 -10.76 -15.26
N ASP A 204 -14.88 -10.14 -16.01
CA ASP A 204 -14.92 -10.24 -17.48
C ASP A 204 -14.36 -9.01 -18.21
N LEU A 205 -13.84 -7.99 -17.48
CA LEU A 205 -13.47 -6.69 -18.05
C LEU A 205 -12.48 -6.80 -19.22
N TYR A 206 -11.53 -7.72 -19.15
CA TYR A 206 -10.51 -7.95 -20.17
C TYR A 206 -10.53 -9.40 -20.69
N LYS A 207 -11.68 -10.08 -20.61
CA LYS A 207 -11.83 -11.44 -21.13
C LYS A 207 -11.53 -11.47 -22.63
N GLY A 208 -10.61 -12.34 -23.01
CA GLY A 208 -10.15 -12.45 -24.41
C GLY A 208 -9.16 -11.36 -24.86
N ALA A 209 -8.79 -10.42 -24.00
CA ALA A 209 -7.72 -9.48 -24.33
C ALA A 209 -6.38 -10.21 -24.45
N HIS A 210 -5.65 -9.90 -25.51
CA HIS A 210 -4.29 -10.40 -25.70
C HIS A 210 -3.27 -9.45 -25.10
N PHE A 211 -2.59 -9.87 -24.04
CA PHE A 211 -1.53 -9.08 -23.43
C PHE A 211 -0.27 -9.13 -24.30
N PRO A 212 0.27 -7.98 -24.72
CA PRO A 212 1.49 -7.95 -25.52
C PRO A 212 2.66 -8.51 -24.71
N ARG A 213 3.48 -9.33 -25.37
CA ARG A 213 4.75 -9.79 -24.78
C ARG A 213 5.63 -8.59 -24.50
N ARG A 214 6.14 -8.49 -23.28
CA ARG A 214 7.03 -7.40 -22.89
C ARG A 214 8.43 -7.60 -23.50
N PRO A 215 9.16 -6.53 -23.85
CA PRO A 215 10.49 -6.65 -24.44
C PRO A 215 11.51 -7.43 -23.60
N ASN A 216 11.30 -7.44 -22.27
CA ASN A 216 12.15 -8.15 -21.30
C ASN A 216 11.56 -9.49 -20.84
N ALA A 217 10.49 -9.98 -21.45
CA ALA A 217 9.94 -11.29 -21.16
C ALA A 217 10.71 -12.34 -22.01
N LEU A 218 11.33 -13.33 -21.34
CA LEU A 218 12.02 -14.47 -21.97
C LEU A 218 11.02 -15.52 -22.46
#